data_28148e373cc1a596a223e8ad38b3b278
#
_entry.id   28148e373cc1a596a223e8ad38b3b278
#
_cell.length_a   1.000
_cell.length_b   1.000
_cell.length_c   1.000
_cell.angle_alpha   90.00
_cell.angle_beta   90.00
_cell.angle_gamma   90.00
#
_symmetry.space_group_name_H-M   'P 1'
#
loop_
_entity.id
_entity.type
_entity.pdbx_description
1 polymer ?
#
loop_
_entity_poly.entity_id
_entity_poly.type
_entity_poly.pdbx_seq_one_letter_code
_entity_poly.pdbx_strand_id
1 'polypeptide(L)'
;AEMVKIGGLIPLMKLLLKEGLLHGDCLTVTGKTMAENLANSPLEFPEGQDVVRSFDNPVKKDSHLRILYGNLAPTGSVAKISGKEGLSFTGRARVFESEEEGMKAILSGAIEAGDVIVIRREGPKGGPGMREMLGPTSAVMGRGLGDKVALITDGRFSGGSRGFVVGHITPEAFEGGPIGLLEEGDTCLLYTS
;
A
#
# COMPACT_ATOMS: atom_id res chain seq x y z
N ALA A 1 15.85 -8.13 -11.26
CA ALA A 1 16.80 -8.66 -12.24
C ALA A 1 16.57 -8.06 -13.64
N GLU A 2 15.32 -7.96 -14.13
CA GLU A 2 15.02 -7.47 -15.50
C GLU A 2 15.31 -5.99 -15.68
N MET A 3 14.98 -5.13 -14.73
CA MET A 3 15.34 -3.71 -14.76
C MET A 3 16.84 -3.47 -14.99
N VAL A 4 17.70 -4.30 -14.42
CA VAL A 4 19.16 -4.17 -14.62
C VAL A 4 19.54 -4.45 -16.06
N LYS A 5 18.90 -5.43 -16.70
CA LYS A 5 19.17 -5.82 -18.10
C LYS A 5 18.83 -4.72 -19.10
N ILE A 6 17.86 -3.87 -18.78
CA ILE A 6 17.43 -2.76 -19.64
C ILE A 6 18.10 -1.42 -19.29
N GLY A 7 19.19 -1.42 -18.54
CA GLY A 7 19.95 -0.21 -18.19
C GLY A 7 19.68 0.35 -16.80
N GLY A 8 18.83 -0.33 -16.00
CA GLY A 8 18.55 0.05 -14.61
C GLY A 8 17.65 1.29 -14.50
N LEU A 9 17.97 2.15 -13.54
CA LEU A 9 17.16 3.32 -13.23
C LEU A 9 17.43 4.53 -14.12
N ILE A 10 18.60 4.64 -14.72
CA ILE A 10 18.98 5.83 -15.50
C ILE A 10 18.08 6.06 -16.71
N PRO A 11 17.81 5.08 -17.58
CA PRO A 11 16.86 5.25 -18.68
C PRO A 11 15.44 5.59 -18.20
N LEU A 12 15.00 5.01 -17.09
CA LEU A 12 13.71 5.34 -16.51
C LEU A 12 13.67 6.80 -16.03
N MET A 13 14.71 7.26 -15.34
CA MET A 13 14.79 8.64 -14.87
C MET A 13 14.84 9.64 -16.03
N LYS A 14 15.53 9.32 -17.13
CA LYS A 14 15.53 10.13 -18.35
C LYS A 14 14.12 10.22 -18.94
N LEU A 15 13.40 9.10 -19.01
CA LEU A 15 12.02 9.08 -19.48
C LEU A 15 11.12 9.96 -18.59
N LEU A 16 11.21 9.82 -17.27
CA LEU A 16 10.44 10.63 -16.31
C LEU A 16 10.79 12.13 -16.41
N LEU A 17 12.06 12.46 -16.61
CA LEU A 17 12.50 13.85 -16.79
C LEU A 17 11.93 14.45 -18.08
N LYS A 18 11.96 13.70 -19.18
CA LYS A 18 11.40 14.10 -20.48
C LYS A 18 9.90 14.39 -20.38
N GLU A 19 9.17 13.60 -19.61
CA GLU A 19 7.72 13.76 -19.41
C GLU A 19 7.35 14.78 -18.32
N GLY A 20 8.35 15.48 -17.74
CA GLY A 20 8.13 16.50 -16.71
C GLY A 20 7.72 15.96 -15.34
N LEU A 21 7.93 14.66 -15.10
CA LEU A 21 7.59 13.97 -13.84
C LEU A 21 8.77 13.88 -12.85
N LEU A 22 9.91 14.46 -13.20
CA LEU A 22 11.09 14.52 -12.37
C LEU A 22 11.65 15.93 -12.37
N HIS A 23 11.99 16.46 -11.20
CA HIS A 23 12.62 17.77 -11.04
C HIS A 23 14.09 17.70 -11.46
N GLY A 24 14.39 18.20 -12.66
CA GLY A 24 15.72 18.14 -13.24
C GLY A 24 16.72 19.16 -12.67
N ASP A 25 16.23 20.23 -12.08
CA ASP A 25 16.98 21.34 -11.48
C ASP A 25 17.51 21.05 -10.07
N CYS A 26 17.04 19.98 -9.43
CA CYS A 26 17.49 19.60 -8.10
C CYS A 26 18.97 19.23 -8.08
N LEU A 27 19.73 19.85 -7.17
CA LEU A 27 21.14 19.55 -6.94
C LEU A 27 21.30 18.16 -6.33
N THR A 28 22.28 17.39 -6.82
CA THR A 28 22.58 16.05 -6.33
C THR A 28 23.91 16.00 -5.56
N VAL A 29 24.21 14.85 -4.95
CA VAL A 29 25.50 14.63 -4.23
C VAL A 29 26.73 14.73 -5.11
N THR A 30 26.58 14.71 -6.42
CA THR A 30 27.70 14.90 -7.37
C THR A 30 28.09 16.37 -7.57
N GLY A 31 27.37 17.30 -6.97
CA GLY A 31 27.53 18.73 -7.20
C GLY A 31 26.94 19.24 -8.52
N LYS A 32 26.25 18.35 -9.25
CA LYS A 32 25.53 18.65 -10.50
C LYS A 32 24.03 18.48 -10.27
N THR A 33 23.22 19.08 -11.13
CA THR A 33 21.78 18.87 -11.13
C THR A 33 21.41 17.46 -11.59
N MET A 34 20.20 17.05 -11.33
CA MET A 34 19.65 15.77 -11.81
C MET A 34 19.70 15.70 -13.34
N ALA A 35 19.25 16.76 -14.01
CA ALA A 35 19.27 16.83 -15.48
C ALA A 35 20.69 16.72 -16.05
N GLU A 36 21.68 17.41 -15.46
CA GLU A 36 23.08 17.32 -15.89
C GLU A 36 23.65 15.90 -15.73
N ASN A 37 23.36 15.23 -14.61
CA ASN A 37 23.81 13.86 -14.39
C ASN A 37 23.18 12.89 -15.40
N LEU A 38 21.90 13.03 -15.70
CA LEU A 38 21.20 12.17 -16.67
C LEU A 38 21.67 12.44 -18.10
N ALA A 39 21.89 13.70 -18.49
CA ALA A 39 22.40 14.05 -19.82
C ALA A 39 23.79 13.48 -20.09
N ASN A 40 24.64 13.41 -19.06
CA ASN A 40 26.00 12.87 -19.18
C ASN A 40 26.07 11.34 -19.20
N SER A 41 24.96 10.63 -19.00
CA SER A 41 24.93 9.17 -19.02
C SER A 41 24.61 8.65 -20.43
N PRO A 42 25.38 7.69 -20.97
CA PRO A 42 25.09 7.06 -22.26
C PRO A 42 23.99 6.00 -22.19
N LEU A 43 23.48 5.68 -21.01
CA LEU A 43 22.51 4.60 -20.83
C LEU A 43 21.13 5.00 -21.35
N GLU A 44 20.60 4.20 -22.25
CA GLU A 44 19.26 4.31 -22.81
C GLU A 44 18.55 2.96 -22.70
N PHE A 45 17.23 2.96 -22.88
CA PHE A 45 16.49 1.70 -22.98
C PHE A 45 16.86 0.95 -24.25
N PRO A 46 17.12 -0.38 -24.18
CA PRO A 46 17.28 -1.19 -25.36
C PRO A 46 16.01 -1.16 -26.24
N GLU A 47 16.20 -1.21 -27.55
CA GLU A 47 15.09 -1.33 -28.48
C GLU A 47 14.30 -2.63 -28.23
N GLY A 48 12.96 -2.54 -28.26
CA GLY A 48 12.07 -3.68 -28.09
C GLY A 48 11.90 -4.17 -26.63
N GLN A 49 12.48 -3.48 -25.63
CA GLN A 49 12.24 -3.83 -24.23
C GLN A 49 10.76 -3.61 -23.86
N ASP A 50 10.21 -4.45 -22.98
CA ASP A 50 8.82 -4.41 -22.52
C ASP A 50 8.64 -4.36 -20.99
N VAL A 51 9.76 -4.23 -20.26
CA VAL A 51 9.81 -4.16 -18.79
C VAL A 51 9.27 -2.81 -18.30
N VAL A 52 9.68 -1.71 -18.97
CA VAL A 52 9.14 -0.37 -18.72
C VAL A 52 8.24 0.01 -19.91
N ARG A 53 6.96 0.17 -19.63
CA ARG A 53 5.97 0.55 -20.65
C ARG A 53 6.05 2.04 -20.97
N SER A 54 5.66 2.41 -22.19
CA SER A 54 5.48 3.81 -22.56
C SER A 54 4.26 4.43 -21.85
N PHE A 55 4.22 5.75 -21.76
CA PHE A 55 3.08 6.48 -21.16
C PHE A 55 1.79 6.27 -21.95
N ASP A 56 1.86 6.00 -23.25
CA ASP A 56 0.69 5.71 -24.11
C ASP A 56 0.12 4.31 -23.85
N ASN A 57 0.93 3.39 -23.31
CA ASN A 57 0.52 2.01 -23.05
C ASN A 57 0.98 1.54 -21.66
N PRO A 58 0.54 2.16 -20.59
CA PRO A 58 0.94 1.80 -19.23
C PRO A 58 0.33 0.47 -18.80
N VAL A 59 1.00 -0.26 -17.90
CA VAL A 59 0.44 -1.45 -17.25
C VAL A 59 -0.84 -1.11 -16.47
N LYS A 60 -0.87 0.08 -15.86
CA LYS A 60 -2.01 0.63 -15.15
C LYS A 60 -2.02 2.16 -15.32
N LYS A 61 -3.19 2.72 -15.59
CA LYS A 61 -3.34 4.18 -15.79
C LYS A 61 -3.28 4.98 -14.49
N ASP A 62 -3.68 4.34 -13.38
CA ASP A 62 -3.77 4.95 -12.06
C ASP A 62 -2.69 4.46 -11.10
N SER A 63 -2.47 5.21 -10.01
CA SER A 63 -1.58 4.80 -8.93
C SER A 63 -2.05 3.49 -8.26
N HIS A 64 -1.09 2.70 -7.80
CA HIS A 64 -1.34 1.53 -6.94
C HIS A 64 -1.65 1.94 -5.48
N LEU A 65 -1.37 3.18 -5.11
CA LEU A 65 -1.70 3.74 -3.80
C LEU A 65 -2.85 4.73 -3.97
N ARG A 66 -3.88 4.56 -3.15
CA ARG A 66 -5.04 5.46 -3.07
C ARG A 66 -5.18 5.98 -1.67
N ILE A 67 -5.44 7.28 -1.55
CA ILE A 67 -5.82 7.88 -0.27
C ILE A 67 -7.34 7.77 -0.18
N LEU A 68 -7.81 7.12 0.89
CA LEU A 68 -9.24 6.95 1.15
C LEU A 68 -9.66 7.81 2.33
N TYR A 69 -10.88 8.34 2.25
CA TYR A 69 -11.50 9.15 3.30
C TYR A 69 -12.86 8.56 3.65
N GLY A 70 -13.25 8.70 4.89
CA GLY A 70 -14.55 8.23 5.39
C GLY A 70 -14.69 8.47 6.87
N ASN A 71 -15.82 8.01 7.45
CA ASN A 71 -16.08 8.18 8.88
C ASN A 71 -15.03 7.47 9.77
N LEU A 72 -14.40 6.38 9.31
CA LEU A 72 -13.30 5.72 10.00
C LEU A 72 -11.96 6.41 9.83
N ALA A 73 -11.76 7.14 8.73
CA ALA A 73 -10.52 7.80 8.37
C ALA A 73 -10.79 9.24 7.92
N PRO A 74 -11.28 10.12 8.81
CA PRO A 74 -11.64 11.48 8.44
C PRO A 74 -10.47 12.33 7.96
N THR A 75 -9.24 12.01 8.37
CA THR A 75 -8.01 12.68 7.91
C THR A 75 -7.23 11.86 6.89
N GLY A 76 -7.72 10.68 6.54
CA GLY A 76 -7.23 9.84 5.47
C GLY A 76 -6.71 8.48 5.92
N SER A 77 -6.56 7.61 4.94
CA SER A 77 -5.95 6.29 5.04
C SER A 77 -5.32 5.92 3.70
N VAL A 78 -4.50 4.89 3.67
CA VAL A 78 -3.83 4.44 2.45
C VAL A 78 -4.30 3.04 2.08
N ALA A 79 -4.83 2.88 0.88
CA ALA A 79 -5.12 1.58 0.29
C ALA A 79 -4.12 1.26 -0.81
N LYS A 80 -3.72 -0.02 -0.90
CA LYS A 80 -2.95 -0.54 -2.01
C LYS A 80 -3.88 -1.26 -2.97
N ILE A 81 -3.96 -0.78 -4.21
CA ILE A 81 -4.85 -1.30 -5.24
C ILE A 81 -4.03 -2.04 -6.29
N SER A 82 -4.04 -3.36 -6.26
CA SER A 82 -3.37 -4.19 -7.29
C SER A 82 -4.25 -4.38 -8.53
N GLY A 83 -5.55 -4.10 -8.41
CA GLY A 83 -6.55 -4.24 -9.47
C GLY A 83 -7.18 -5.64 -9.57
N LYS A 84 -6.85 -6.53 -8.64
CA LYS A 84 -7.39 -7.89 -8.55
C LYS A 84 -8.43 -8.05 -7.44
N GLU A 85 -8.46 -7.11 -6.49
CA GLU A 85 -9.29 -7.15 -5.28
C GLU A 85 -10.74 -6.73 -5.52
N GLY A 86 -11.02 -6.09 -6.65
CA GLY A 86 -12.27 -5.39 -6.89
C GLY A 86 -12.23 -3.94 -6.37
N LEU A 87 -13.36 -3.23 -6.49
CA LEU A 87 -13.45 -1.80 -6.16
C LEU A 87 -14.09 -1.54 -4.79
N SER A 88 -14.74 -2.54 -4.20
CA SER A 88 -15.39 -2.40 -2.89
C SER A 88 -15.39 -3.72 -2.12
N PHE A 89 -15.41 -3.62 -0.81
CA PHE A 89 -15.58 -4.73 0.11
C PHE A 89 -16.50 -4.31 1.25
N THR A 90 -17.49 -5.15 1.56
CA THR A 90 -18.38 -4.96 2.73
C THR A 90 -18.29 -6.20 3.59
N GLY A 91 -18.09 -6.00 4.89
CA GLY A 91 -17.98 -7.09 5.84
C GLY A 91 -18.18 -6.66 7.28
N ARG A 92 -18.21 -7.65 8.17
CA ARG A 92 -18.28 -7.41 9.62
C ARG A 92 -16.90 -7.23 10.23
N ALA A 93 -16.79 -6.29 11.14
CA ALA A 93 -15.55 -6.05 11.88
C ALA A 93 -15.21 -7.23 12.82
N ARG A 94 -13.96 -7.66 12.79
CA ARG A 94 -13.31 -8.53 13.75
C ARG A 94 -12.19 -7.73 14.38
N VAL A 95 -12.39 -7.26 15.61
CA VAL A 95 -11.60 -6.20 16.23
C VAL A 95 -10.52 -6.79 17.14
N PHE A 96 -9.26 -6.35 16.92
CA PHE A 96 -8.08 -6.78 17.66
C PHE A 96 -7.26 -5.57 18.12
N GLU A 97 -6.85 -5.57 19.38
CA GLU A 97 -6.09 -4.48 20.00
C GLU A 97 -4.60 -4.52 19.72
N SER A 98 -4.12 -5.58 19.01
CA SER A 98 -2.72 -5.73 18.62
C SER A 98 -2.56 -6.64 17.39
N GLU A 99 -1.40 -6.56 16.75
CA GLU A 99 -1.00 -7.47 15.67
C GLU A 99 -1.01 -8.92 16.13
N GLU A 100 -0.54 -9.19 17.36
CA GLU A 100 -0.44 -10.54 17.94
C GLU A 100 -1.82 -11.19 18.09
N GLU A 101 -2.82 -10.44 18.56
CA GLU A 101 -4.19 -10.92 18.69
C GLU A 101 -4.80 -11.22 17.33
N GLY A 102 -4.66 -10.31 16.37
CA GLY A 102 -5.11 -10.49 14.99
C GLY A 102 -4.47 -11.72 14.33
N MET A 103 -3.15 -11.86 14.48
CA MET A 103 -2.41 -13.02 13.97
C MET A 103 -2.89 -14.34 14.57
N LYS A 104 -3.10 -14.38 15.89
CA LYS A 104 -3.63 -15.57 16.58
C LYS A 104 -5.02 -15.94 16.04
N ALA A 105 -5.91 -14.98 15.86
CA ALA A 105 -7.23 -15.21 15.31
C ALA A 105 -7.20 -15.75 13.87
N ILE A 106 -6.33 -15.20 13.02
CA ILE A 106 -6.15 -15.68 11.64
C ILE A 106 -5.65 -17.12 11.64
N LEU A 107 -4.62 -17.45 12.41
CA LEU A 107 -4.00 -18.76 12.44
C LEU A 107 -4.91 -19.83 13.05
N SER A 108 -5.71 -19.48 14.09
CA SER A 108 -6.67 -20.42 14.72
C SER A 108 -7.88 -20.74 13.87
N GLY A 109 -8.11 -20.00 12.77
CA GLY A 109 -9.29 -20.19 11.92
C GLY A 109 -10.54 -19.46 12.40
N ALA A 110 -10.39 -18.50 13.33
CA ALA A 110 -11.51 -17.68 13.82
C ALA A 110 -11.96 -16.62 12.80
N ILE A 111 -11.17 -16.36 11.77
CA ILE A 111 -11.50 -15.43 10.68
C ILE A 111 -12.18 -16.20 9.55
N GLU A 112 -13.32 -15.70 9.11
CA GLU A 112 -14.15 -16.29 8.05
C GLU A 112 -14.24 -15.38 6.83
N ALA A 113 -14.66 -15.93 5.69
CA ALA A 113 -14.93 -15.15 4.49
C ALA A 113 -16.02 -14.09 4.77
N GLY A 114 -15.79 -12.86 4.34
CA GLY A 114 -16.66 -11.71 4.61
C GLY A 114 -16.28 -10.91 5.86
N ASP A 115 -15.25 -11.31 6.60
CA ASP A 115 -14.77 -10.53 7.74
C ASP A 115 -13.89 -9.34 7.30
N VAL A 116 -13.93 -8.26 8.06
CA VAL A 116 -13.00 -7.16 8.04
C VAL A 116 -12.13 -7.24 9.29
N ILE A 117 -10.89 -7.64 9.14
CA ILE A 117 -9.92 -7.74 10.23
C ILE A 117 -9.47 -6.31 10.58
N VAL A 118 -9.77 -5.87 11.79
CA VAL A 118 -9.40 -4.56 12.33
C VAL A 118 -8.29 -4.74 13.34
N ILE A 119 -7.07 -4.32 12.99
CA ILE A 119 -5.94 -4.31 13.92
C ILE A 119 -5.66 -2.85 14.27
N ARG A 120 -5.89 -2.46 15.52
CA ARG A 120 -5.78 -1.09 15.95
C ARG A 120 -4.77 -0.91 17.09
N ARG A 121 -4.46 0.34 17.44
CA ARG A 121 -3.41 0.75 18.40
C ARG A 121 -1.98 0.40 17.95
N GLU A 122 -1.80 0.26 16.66
CA GLU A 122 -0.52 0.01 16.00
C GLU A 122 -0.03 1.23 15.19
N GLY A 123 -0.67 2.39 15.40
CA GLY A 123 -0.28 3.65 14.79
C GLY A 123 1.01 4.26 15.38
N PRO A 124 1.40 5.47 14.95
CA PRO A 124 2.66 6.10 15.35
C PRO A 124 2.86 6.28 16.85
N LYS A 125 1.78 6.49 17.61
CA LYS A 125 1.82 6.67 19.06
C LYS A 125 1.41 5.42 19.83
N GLY A 126 0.42 4.67 19.31
CA GLY A 126 -0.10 3.48 19.95
C GLY A 126 0.80 2.26 19.79
N GLY A 127 1.40 2.08 18.61
CA GLY A 127 2.25 0.95 18.28
C GLY A 127 3.74 1.31 18.27
N PRO A 128 4.62 0.56 18.94
CA PRO A 128 6.04 0.87 18.98
C PRO A 128 6.68 0.73 17.59
N GLY A 129 7.01 1.87 16.99
CA GLY A 129 7.60 1.94 15.65
C GLY A 129 6.61 1.79 14.50
N MET A 130 5.29 1.83 14.76
CA MET A 130 4.24 1.71 13.75
C MET A 130 4.41 0.44 12.92
N ARG A 131 4.09 -0.71 13.49
CA ARG A 131 4.34 -2.03 12.91
C ARG A 131 3.78 -2.21 11.51
N GLU A 132 4.48 -2.97 10.71
CA GLU A 132 4.09 -3.36 9.36
C GLU A 132 3.32 -4.69 9.40
N MET A 133 2.08 -4.70 8.93
CA MET A 133 1.18 -5.88 8.97
C MET A 133 1.57 -6.98 7.96
N LEU A 134 2.86 -7.28 7.81
CA LEU A 134 3.34 -8.32 6.92
C LEU A 134 2.95 -9.71 7.41
N GLY A 135 3.04 -9.96 8.72
CA GLY A 135 2.65 -11.22 9.34
C GLY A 135 1.18 -11.55 9.09
N PRO A 136 0.23 -10.70 9.57
CA PRO A 136 -1.20 -10.89 9.35
C PRO A 136 -1.60 -11.01 7.88
N THR A 137 -1.09 -10.15 6.99
CA THR A 137 -1.42 -10.22 5.56
C THR A 137 -0.92 -11.51 4.91
N SER A 138 0.28 -11.98 5.30
CA SER A 138 0.82 -13.27 4.82
C SER A 138 0.02 -14.45 5.36
N ALA A 139 -0.42 -14.42 6.61
CA ALA A 139 -1.24 -15.46 7.22
C ALA A 139 -2.62 -15.55 6.55
N VAL A 140 -3.26 -14.41 6.25
CA VAL A 140 -4.51 -14.35 5.47
C VAL A 140 -4.33 -15.03 4.12
N MET A 141 -3.25 -14.73 3.40
CA MET A 141 -2.95 -15.37 2.12
C MET A 141 -2.71 -16.87 2.27
N GLY A 142 -1.92 -17.28 3.29
CA GLY A 142 -1.63 -18.69 3.59
C GLY A 142 -2.88 -19.51 3.93
N ARG A 143 -3.93 -18.86 4.47
CA ARG A 143 -5.23 -19.47 4.76
C ARG A 143 -6.19 -19.50 3.55
N GLY A 144 -5.80 -18.96 2.40
CA GLY A 144 -6.65 -18.86 1.22
C GLY A 144 -7.80 -17.85 1.36
N LEU A 145 -7.63 -16.85 2.22
CA LEU A 145 -8.62 -15.81 2.50
C LEU A 145 -8.30 -14.46 1.83
N GLY A 146 -7.24 -14.37 1.03
CA GLY A 146 -6.72 -13.11 0.52
C GLY A 146 -7.67 -12.28 -0.35
N ASP A 147 -8.65 -12.92 -0.99
CA ASP A 147 -9.72 -12.30 -1.79
C ASP A 147 -11.10 -12.33 -1.09
N LYS A 148 -11.16 -12.84 0.14
CA LYS A 148 -12.42 -13.11 0.88
C LYS A 148 -12.58 -12.27 2.13
N VAL A 149 -11.52 -11.62 2.58
CA VAL A 149 -11.51 -10.74 3.76
C VAL A 149 -10.82 -9.43 3.43
N ALA A 150 -11.10 -8.40 4.22
CA ALA A 150 -10.29 -7.19 4.23
C ALA A 150 -9.49 -7.08 5.53
N LEU A 151 -8.39 -6.33 5.51
CA LEU A 151 -7.62 -5.96 6.70
C LEU A 151 -7.46 -4.45 6.75
N ILE A 152 -7.85 -3.85 7.87
CA ILE A 152 -7.70 -2.42 8.11
C ILE A 152 -6.91 -2.17 9.40
N THR A 153 -6.08 -1.12 9.42
CA THR A 153 -5.22 -0.82 10.57
C THR A 153 -4.83 0.65 10.62
N ASP A 154 -4.62 1.18 11.81
CA ASP A 154 -3.94 2.46 12.04
C ASP A 154 -2.41 2.32 12.00
N GLY A 155 -1.89 1.08 11.98
CA GLY A 155 -0.53 0.76 11.61
C GLY A 155 -0.27 0.90 10.11
N ARG A 156 0.74 0.22 9.60
CA ARG A 156 1.10 0.20 8.18
C ARG A 156 1.07 -1.21 7.61
N PHE A 157 1.12 -1.30 6.29
CA PHE A 157 1.21 -2.58 5.58
C PHE A 157 2.45 -2.62 4.67
N SER A 158 2.88 -3.84 4.33
CA SER A 158 4.00 -4.05 3.41
C SER A 158 3.62 -3.75 1.96
N GLY A 159 4.56 -3.23 1.19
CA GLY A 159 4.44 -3.12 -0.27
C GLY A 159 4.19 -4.46 -0.97
N GLY A 160 4.52 -5.59 -0.33
CA GLY A 160 4.23 -6.95 -0.80
C GLY A 160 2.82 -7.47 -0.47
N SER A 161 2.04 -6.74 0.33
CA SER A 161 0.68 -7.16 0.73
C SER A 161 -0.23 -7.33 -0.48
N ARG A 162 -1.14 -8.30 -0.39
CA ARG A 162 -2.18 -8.59 -1.39
C ARG A 162 -3.55 -8.62 -0.71
N GLY A 163 -4.60 -8.42 -1.51
CA GLY A 163 -5.98 -8.37 -1.03
C GLY A 163 -6.41 -6.96 -0.61
N PHE A 164 -7.60 -6.84 -0.04
CA PHE A 164 -8.11 -5.58 0.50
C PHE A 164 -7.36 -5.20 1.76
N VAL A 165 -6.34 -4.35 1.63
CA VAL A 165 -5.54 -3.87 2.77
C VAL A 165 -5.54 -2.35 2.79
N VAL A 166 -6.01 -1.77 3.90
CA VAL A 166 -6.03 -0.34 4.18
C VAL A 166 -5.26 -0.07 5.46
N GLY A 167 -4.20 0.71 5.37
CA GLY A 167 -3.39 1.11 6.51
C GLY A 167 -3.35 2.61 6.70
N HIS A 168 -2.56 3.05 7.67
CA HIS A 168 -2.39 4.47 8.00
C HIS A 168 -3.72 5.17 8.26
N ILE A 169 -4.68 4.47 8.89
CA ILE A 169 -5.97 5.07 9.24
C ILE A 169 -5.74 6.16 10.27
N THR A 170 -6.17 7.37 9.91
CA THR A 170 -5.95 8.55 10.76
C THR A 170 -7.25 9.32 11.03
N PRO A 171 -7.39 9.83 12.27
CA PRO A 171 -6.53 9.69 13.46
C PRO A 171 -6.44 8.25 13.96
N GLU A 172 -5.27 7.86 14.51
CA GLU A 172 -5.08 6.52 15.09
C GLU A 172 -5.95 6.30 16.35
N ALA A 173 -6.21 5.05 16.72
CA ALA A 173 -7.02 4.70 17.88
C ALA A 173 -6.47 5.27 19.20
N PHE A 174 -5.14 5.31 19.36
CA PHE A 174 -4.47 5.85 20.56
C PHE A 174 -4.71 7.35 20.74
N GLU A 175 -4.91 8.10 19.66
CA GLU A 175 -5.25 9.54 19.68
C GLU A 175 -6.76 9.78 19.72
N GLY A 176 -7.58 8.76 19.94
CA GLY A 176 -9.02 8.85 19.98
C GLY A 176 -9.69 8.88 18.60
N GLY A 177 -8.98 8.40 17.57
CA GLY A 177 -9.54 8.27 16.22
C GLY A 177 -10.72 7.31 16.16
N PRO A 178 -11.62 7.48 15.17
CA PRO A 178 -12.85 6.68 15.05
C PRO A 178 -12.63 5.16 14.96
N ILE A 179 -11.49 4.72 14.42
CA ILE A 179 -11.13 3.29 14.41
C ILE A 179 -11.09 2.68 15.83
N GLY A 180 -10.82 3.51 16.85
CA GLY A 180 -10.84 3.12 18.25
C GLY A 180 -12.25 2.83 18.79
N LEU A 181 -13.30 3.28 18.11
CA LEU A 181 -14.71 3.12 18.49
C LEU A 181 -15.39 1.93 17.82
N LEU A 182 -14.72 1.26 16.86
CA LEU A 182 -15.29 0.08 16.22
C LEU A 182 -15.52 -1.03 17.25
N GLU A 183 -16.68 -1.65 17.16
CA GLU A 183 -17.06 -2.81 17.95
C GLU A 183 -17.07 -4.08 17.12
N GLU A 184 -16.94 -5.23 17.79
CA GLU A 184 -16.99 -6.55 17.15
C GLU A 184 -18.34 -6.73 16.45
N GLY A 185 -18.32 -7.04 15.16
CA GLY A 185 -19.52 -7.24 14.36
C GLY A 185 -20.07 -6.01 13.64
N ASP A 186 -19.49 -4.82 13.85
CA ASP A 186 -19.86 -3.62 13.10
C ASP A 186 -19.73 -3.81 11.59
N THR A 187 -20.62 -3.20 10.82
CA THR A 187 -20.53 -3.25 9.36
C THR A 187 -19.51 -2.24 8.83
N CYS A 188 -18.49 -2.75 8.17
CA CYS A 188 -17.46 -1.96 7.49
C CYS A 188 -17.67 -1.97 5.99
N LEU A 189 -17.63 -0.79 5.37
CA LEU A 189 -17.63 -0.61 3.92
C LEU A 189 -16.31 0.05 3.50
N LEU A 190 -15.59 -0.63 2.63
CA LEU A 190 -14.36 -0.14 1.99
C LEU A 190 -14.63 0.01 0.49
N TYR A 191 -14.30 1.16 -0.08
CA TYR A 191 -14.39 1.37 -1.53
C TYR A 191 -13.23 2.24 -2.02
N THR A 192 -12.77 1.99 -3.23
CA THR A 192 -11.55 2.56 -3.81
C THR A 192 -11.80 3.41 -5.05
N SER A 193 -13.06 3.68 -5.33
CA SER A 193 -13.51 4.50 -6.47
C SER A 193 -14.06 5.83 -6.02
#